data_8ad1dde3155dce730d4363cca36d1307
#
_entry.id   8ad1dde3155dce730d4363cca36d1307
#
_cell.length_a   1.000
_cell.length_b   1.000
_cell.length_c   1.000
_cell.angle_alpha   90.00
_cell.angle_beta   90.00
_cell.angle_gamma   90.00
#
_symmetry.space_group_name_H-M   'P 1'
#
loop_
_entity.id
_entity.type
_entity.pdbx_description
1 polymer ?
#
loop_
_entity_poly.entity_id
_entity_poly.type
_entity_poly.pdbx_seq_one_letter_code
_entity_poly.pdbx_strand_id
1 'polypeptide(L)'
;PNPAHFGAVRPPVKFCDNHYNTKTVVLIENGAEDQLVPDQSRERFFKEMDDAGVDWAFHHHAKTPHGFALPPSLGPPGRLYEPADRRSTQNMLALFREIFPEVTQNAVTQNAAGTVIP
;
A
#
# COMPACT_ATOMS: atom_id res chain seq x y z
N PRO A 1 10.82 15.44 23.32
CA PRO A 1 11.25 14.78 22.10
C PRO A 1 11.49 15.85 21.06
N ASN A 2 12.72 15.92 20.57
CA ASN A 2 13.15 16.97 19.65
C ASN A 2 12.54 16.70 18.25
N PRO A 3 11.70 17.57 17.69
CA PRO A 3 11.10 17.34 16.37
C PRO A 3 12.12 17.33 15.23
N ALA A 4 13.37 17.69 15.50
CA ALA A 4 14.44 17.68 14.49
C ALA A 4 14.85 16.28 14.03
N HIS A 5 14.45 15.21 14.71
CA HIS A 5 14.80 13.84 14.30
C HIS A 5 13.86 13.22 13.25
N PHE A 6 12.67 13.79 13.05
CA PHE A 6 11.72 13.27 12.06
C PHE A 6 11.78 14.00 10.71
N GLY A 7 12.59 15.04 10.61
CA GLY A 7 12.71 15.86 9.41
C GLY A 7 14.02 15.72 8.63
N ALA A 8 14.91 14.83 9.01
CA ALA A 8 16.08 14.55 8.21
C ALA A 8 15.61 13.83 6.94
N VAL A 9 15.34 14.62 5.90
CA VAL A 9 15.25 14.12 4.53
C VAL A 9 16.55 13.37 4.28
N ARG A 10 16.51 12.04 4.42
CA ARG A 10 17.61 11.21 3.96
C ARG A 10 17.82 11.59 2.50
N PRO A 11 19.06 11.91 2.10
CA PRO A 11 19.32 12.06 0.67
C PRO A 11 18.77 10.82 -0.01
N PRO A 12 18.22 10.95 -1.23
CA PRO A 12 17.75 9.78 -1.95
C PRO A 12 18.88 8.76 -1.88
N VAL A 13 18.58 7.62 -1.27
CA VAL A 13 19.49 6.49 -1.39
C VAL A 13 19.61 6.32 -2.89
N LYS A 14 20.79 6.57 -3.46
CA LYS A 14 21.09 6.10 -4.79
C LYS A 14 20.96 4.59 -4.69
N PHE A 15 19.76 4.11 -4.89
CA PHE A 15 19.59 2.71 -5.23
C PHE A 15 20.50 2.57 -6.43
N CYS A 16 21.56 1.79 -6.26
CA CYS A 16 22.58 1.46 -7.25
C CYS A 16 21.96 1.57 -8.63
N ASP A 17 22.70 1.88 -9.68
CA ASP A 17 22.27 2.04 -11.08
C ASP A 17 21.31 0.93 -11.58
N ASN A 18 20.59 0.34 -10.69
CA ASN A 18 19.66 -0.75 -10.83
C ASN A 18 18.32 -0.16 -11.22
N HIS A 19 18.06 -0.36 -12.44
CA HIS A 19 16.76 -0.15 -13.03
C HIS A 19 15.70 -0.85 -12.18
N TYR A 20 14.66 -0.11 -11.82
CA TYR A 20 13.46 -0.70 -11.26
C TYR A 20 12.97 -1.83 -12.17
N ASN A 21 12.48 -2.89 -11.58
CA ASN A 21 11.80 -3.93 -12.36
C ASN A 21 10.47 -3.37 -12.87
N THR A 22 10.42 -2.94 -14.12
CA THR A 22 9.24 -2.36 -14.75
C THR A 22 8.08 -3.34 -14.92
N LYS A 23 8.28 -4.62 -14.59
CA LYS A 23 7.21 -5.62 -14.52
C LYS A 23 6.52 -5.65 -13.15
N THR A 24 7.07 -4.93 -12.17
CA THR A 24 6.47 -4.79 -10.86
C THR A 24 5.36 -3.74 -10.91
N VAL A 25 4.21 -4.07 -10.38
CA VAL A 25 3.14 -3.11 -10.11
C VAL A 25 3.22 -2.68 -8.66
N VAL A 26 3.15 -1.39 -8.41
CA VAL A 26 3.26 -0.81 -7.07
C VAL A 26 1.93 -0.19 -6.67
N LEU A 27 1.36 -0.65 -5.57
CA LEU A 27 0.16 -0.06 -4.98
C LEU A 27 0.51 0.53 -3.62
N ILE A 28 0.27 1.81 -3.45
CA ILE A 28 0.44 2.52 -2.18
C ILE A 28 -0.93 2.92 -1.63
N GLU A 29 -1.16 2.58 -0.37
CA GLU A 29 -2.33 2.96 0.40
C GLU A 29 -1.88 3.87 1.54
N ASN A 30 -2.12 5.17 1.43
CA ASN A 30 -1.59 6.19 2.33
C ASN A 30 -2.68 6.93 3.09
N GLY A 31 -2.46 7.14 4.39
CA GLY A 31 -3.33 7.99 5.21
C GLY A 31 -3.05 9.48 4.99
N ALA A 32 -4.09 10.28 4.78
CA ALA A 32 -3.96 11.71 4.54
C ALA A 32 -3.47 12.49 5.77
N GLU A 33 -3.65 11.94 6.97
CA GLU A 33 -3.16 12.51 8.24
C GLU A 33 -1.84 11.86 8.71
N ASP A 34 -1.18 11.12 7.82
CA ASP A 34 0.11 10.50 8.09
C ASP A 34 1.24 11.53 8.03
N GLN A 35 1.67 11.99 9.20
CA GLN A 35 2.75 12.97 9.32
C GLN A 35 4.13 12.40 8.97
N LEU A 36 4.27 11.06 8.86
CA LEU A 36 5.52 10.43 8.45
C LEU A 36 5.71 10.43 6.94
N VAL A 37 4.64 10.72 6.20
CA VAL A 37 4.63 10.79 4.73
C VAL A 37 4.19 12.21 4.28
N PRO A 38 5.05 13.21 4.43
CA PRO A 38 4.74 14.59 4.04
C PRO A 38 4.59 14.72 2.51
N ASP A 39 3.93 15.80 2.07
CA ASP A 39 3.66 16.10 0.66
C ASP A 39 4.89 15.96 -0.22
N GLN A 40 6.01 16.54 0.21
CA GLN A 40 7.26 16.48 -0.53
C GLN A 40 7.77 15.03 -0.76
N SER A 41 7.53 14.13 0.17
CA SER A 41 7.90 12.72 0.02
C SER A 41 7.03 12.04 -1.03
N ARG A 42 5.74 12.39 -1.08
CA ARG A 42 4.80 11.87 -2.09
C ARG A 42 5.15 12.37 -3.49
N GLU A 43 5.43 13.66 -3.63
CA GLU A 43 5.84 14.26 -4.90
C GLU A 43 7.12 13.62 -5.45
N ARG A 44 8.10 13.36 -4.58
CA ARG A 44 9.33 12.64 -4.96
C ARG A 44 9.05 11.22 -5.41
N PHE A 45 8.19 10.53 -4.68
CA PHE A 45 7.80 9.16 -5.03
C PHE A 45 7.12 9.11 -6.39
N PHE A 46 6.18 10.00 -6.68
CA PHE A 46 5.50 10.05 -7.97
C PHE A 46 6.49 10.28 -9.11
N LYS A 47 7.36 11.27 -8.93
CA LYS A 47 8.39 11.53 -9.94
C LYS A 47 9.33 10.35 -10.14
N GLU A 48 9.75 9.70 -9.08
CA GLU A 48 10.65 8.54 -9.13
C GLU A 48 10.01 7.37 -9.87
N MET A 49 8.75 7.06 -9.60
CA MET A 49 8.02 5.99 -10.26
C MET A 49 7.78 6.30 -11.75
N ASP A 50 7.41 7.54 -12.07
CA ASP A 50 7.22 7.99 -13.45
C ASP A 50 8.54 7.96 -14.24
N ASP A 51 9.62 8.49 -13.69
CA ASP A 51 10.94 8.49 -14.32
C ASP A 51 11.46 7.05 -14.56
N ALA A 52 11.10 6.13 -13.70
CA ALA A 52 11.47 4.72 -13.81
C ALA A 52 10.57 3.90 -14.73
N GLY A 53 9.44 4.45 -15.16
CA GLY A 53 8.45 3.74 -16.00
C GLY A 53 7.79 2.57 -15.29
N VAL A 54 7.64 2.65 -13.98
CA VAL A 54 6.95 1.65 -13.15
C VAL A 54 5.45 1.87 -13.25
N ASP A 55 4.69 0.79 -13.35
CA ASP A 55 3.23 0.83 -13.19
C ASP A 55 2.88 1.00 -11.71
N TRP A 56 2.23 2.11 -11.35
CA TRP A 56 1.95 2.42 -9.96
C TRP A 56 0.59 3.08 -9.77
N ALA A 57 0.02 2.86 -8.57
CA ALA A 57 -1.17 3.53 -8.10
C ALA A 57 -0.97 4.03 -6.66
N PHE A 58 -1.52 5.19 -6.34
CA PHE A 58 -1.44 5.79 -5.02
C PHE A 58 -2.82 6.25 -4.56
N HIS A 59 -3.32 5.65 -3.50
CA HIS A 59 -4.56 6.03 -2.87
C HIS A 59 -4.31 6.83 -1.60
N HIS A 60 -4.93 8.00 -1.50
CA HIS A 60 -4.79 8.90 -0.39
C HIS A 60 -6.10 9.00 0.38
N HIS A 61 -6.16 8.33 1.53
CA HIS A 61 -7.38 8.18 2.32
C HIS A 61 -7.56 9.37 3.27
N ALA A 62 -8.60 10.17 3.06
CA ALA A 62 -8.94 11.29 3.93
C ALA A 62 -9.19 10.83 5.38
N LYS A 63 -8.85 11.68 6.36
CA LYS A 63 -9.04 11.43 7.80
C LYS A 63 -8.36 10.16 8.33
N THR A 64 -7.29 9.74 7.70
CA THR A 64 -6.67 8.44 7.95
C THR A 64 -5.26 8.64 8.48
N PRO A 65 -4.97 8.16 9.70
CA PRO A 65 -3.66 8.30 10.32
C PRO A 65 -2.67 7.25 9.83
N HIS A 66 -1.40 7.40 10.22
CA HIS A 66 -0.37 6.37 10.05
C HIS A 66 -0.76 5.06 10.76
N GLY A 67 -0.58 3.93 10.09
CA GLY A 67 -0.87 2.61 10.66
C GLY A 67 -2.36 2.28 10.75
N PHE A 68 -3.18 2.89 9.93
CA PHE A 68 -4.64 2.77 9.92
C PHE A 68 -5.19 1.34 9.72
N ALA A 69 -4.39 0.44 9.20
CA ALA A 69 -4.74 -0.97 8.97
C ALA A 69 -4.16 -1.91 10.05
N LEU A 70 -3.48 -1.37 11.06
CA LEU A 70 -2.99 -2.20 12.16
C LEU A 70 -4.14 -2.60 13.08
N PRO A 71 -4.26 -3.90 13.40
CA PRO A 71 -5.24 -4.35 14.38
C PRO A 71 -4.96 -3.72 15.76
N PRO A 72 -5.99 -3.50 16.58
CA PRO A 72 -5.84 -2.85 17.89
C PRO A 72 -4.84 -3.53 18.82
N SER A 73 -4.58 -4.82 18.62
CA SER A 73 -3.59 -5.59 19.38
C SER A 73 -2.14 -5.27 19.04
N LEU A 74 -1.88 -4.66 17.88
CA LEU A 74 -0.54 -4.39 17.35
C LEU A 74 -0.22 -2.90 17.24
N GLY A 75 -1.20 -2.04 17.41
CA GLY A 75 -1.05 -0.60 17.26
C GLY A 75 -1.51 0.18 18.49
N PRO A 76 -1.10 1.43 18.64
CA PRO A 76 -1.65 2.33 19.65
C PRO A 76 -3.16 2.48 19.47
N PRO A 77 -3.91 2.67 20.58
CA PRO A 77 -5.34 2.91 20.52
C PRO A 77 -5.71 4.04 19.55
N GLY A 78 -6.78 3.87 18.77
CA GLY A 78 -7.32 4.87 17.87
C GLY A 78 -6.59 5.02 16.53
N ARG A 79 -5.64 4.16 16.19
CA ARG A 79 -5.01 4.17 14.86
C ARG A 79 -5.80 3.43 13.80
N LEU A 80 -6.44 2.33 14.15
CA LEU A 80 -7.30 1.63 13.22
C LEU A 80 -8.40 2.56 12.71
N TYR A 81 -8.47 2.75 11.40
CA TYR A 81 -9.55 3.48 10.74
C TYR A 81 -10.23 2.56 9.74
N GLU A 82 -11.26 1.89 10.19
CA GLU A 82 -11.95 0.83 9.45
C GLU A 82 -12.36 1.18 8.02
N PRO A 83 -12.85 2.40 7.70
CA PRO A 83 -13.20 2.72 6.32
C PRO A 83 -12.00 2.67 5.37
N ALA A 84 -10.82 3.13 5.81
CA ALA A 84 -9.61 3.09 5.00
C ALA A 84 -9.02 1.67 4.96
N ASP A 85 -9.01 0.95 6.08
CA ASP A 85 -8.57 -0.44 6.15
C ASP A 85 -9.37 -1.33 5.17
N ARG A 86 -10.68 -1.24 5.19
CA ARG A 86 -11.54 -1.98 4.26
C ARG A 86 -11.27 -1.61 2.80
N ARG A 87 -11.13 -0.31 2.49
CA ARG A 87 -10.90 0.15 1.11
C ARG A 87 -9.53 -0.30 0.61
N SER A 88 -8.49 -0.13 1.41
CA SER A 88 -7.13 -0.54 1.04
C SER A 88 -7.04 -2.05 0.81
N THR A 89 -7.70 -2.84 1.66
CA THR A 89 -7.80 -4.30 1.46
C THR A 89 -8.52 -4.65 0.15
N GLN A 90 -9.62 -3.98 -0.18
CA GLN A 90 -10.32 -4.19 -1.44
C GLN A 90 -9.46 -3.83 -2.66
N ASN A 91 -8.74 -2.72 -2.60
CA ASN A 91 -7.83 -2.29 -3.66
C ASN A 91 -6.69 -3.31 -3.87
N MET A 92 -6.09 -3.76 -2.78
CA MET A 92 -5.06 -4.81 -2.83
C MET A 92 -5.59 -6.10 -3.46
N LEU A 93 -6.77 -6.56 -3.05
CA LEU A 93 -7.39 -7.76 -3.61
C LEU A 93 -7.76 -7.60 -5.09
N ALA A 94 -8.20 -6.41 -5.49
CA ALA A 94 -8.48 -6.12 -6.89
C ALA A 94 -7.21 -6.20 -7.74
N LEU A 95 -6.11 -5.61 -7.27
CA LEU A 95 -4.81 -5.69 -7.93
C LEU A 95 -4.31 -7.13 -8.04
N PHE A 96 -4.45 -7.95 -6.99
CA PHE A 96 -4.05 -9.35 -7.03
C PHE A 96 -4.88 -10.17 -8.04
N ARG A 97 -6.16 -9.89 -8.19
CA ARG A 97 -6.99 -10.53 -9.21
C ARG A 97 -6.57 -10.15 -10.63
N GLU A 98 -6.12 -8.92 -10.83
CA GLU A 98 -5.62 -8.44 -12.12
C GLU A 98 -4.29 -9.11 -12.47
N ILE A 99 -3.35 -9.16 -11.52
CA ILE A 99 -2.00 -9.66 -11.76
C ILE A 99 -1.94 -11.19 -11.75
N PHE A 100 -2.77 -11.84 -10.93
CA PHE A 100 -2.78 -13.29 -10.73
C PHE A 100 -4.16 -13.92 -11.03
N PRO A 101 -4.69 -13.78 -12.23
CA PRO A 101 -6.04 -14.24 -12.56
C PRO A 101 -6.23 -15.75 -12.36
N GLU A 102 -5.21 -16.55 -12.61
CA GLU A 102 -5.26 -18.02 -12.48
C GLU A 102 -5.40 -18.49 -11.03
N VAL A 103 -4.74 -17.81 -10.10
CA VAL A 103 -4.84 -18.12 -8.66
C VAL A 103 -6.26 -17.85 -8.15
N THR A 104 -6.88 -16.80 -8.65
CA THR A 104 -8.22 -16.37 -8.22
C THR A 104 -9.30 -17.33 -8.75
N GLN A 105 -9.16 -17.82 -9.99
CA GLN A 105 -10.09 -18.79 -10.57
C GLN A 105 -10.03 -20.14 -9.84
N ASN A 106 -8.84 -20.63 -9.51
CA ASN A 106 -8.64 -21.88 -8.79
C ASN A 106 -9.24 -21.84 -7.38
N ALA A 107 -9.12 -20.72 -6.67
CA ALA A 107 -9.71 -20.54 -5.35
C ALA A 107 -11.26 -20.57 -5.39
N VAL A 108 -11.86 -19.96 -6.41
CA VAL A 108 -13.32 -19.99 -6.60
C VAL A 108 -13.81 -21.41 -6.95
N THR A 109 -13.08 -22.12 -7.80
CA THR A 109 -13.45 -23.49 -8.22
C THR A 109 -13.33 -24.48 -7.06
N GLN A 110 -12.32 -24.37 -6.21
CA GLN A 110 -12.17 -25.23 -5.03
C GLN A 110 -13.26 -24.99 -4.00
N ASN A 111 -13.67 -23.74 -3.78
CA ASN A 111 -14.77 -23.43 -2.87
C ASN A 111 -16.15 -23.90 -3.41
N ALA A 112 -16.33 -23.90 -4.72
CA ALA A 112 -17.55 -24.42 -5.35
C ALA A 112 -17.63 -25.95 -5.34
N ALA A 113 -16.49 -26.65 -5.33
CA ALA A 113 -16.40 -28.11 -5.26
C ALA A 113 -16.47 -28.67 -3.82
N GLY A 114 -16.32 -27.81 -2.81
CA GLY A 114 -16.26 -28.20 -1.39
C GLY A 114 -17.59 -28.36 -0.66
N THR A 115 -18.73 -28.22 -1.33
CA THR A 115 -20.05 -28.39 -0.68
C THR A 115 -20.79 -29.57 -1.28
N VAL A 116 -20.32 -30.78 -1.02
CA VAL A 116 -21.16 -31.97 -1.00
C VAL A 116 -21.21 -32.43 0.45
N ILE A 117 -22.21 -32.00 1.17
CA ILE A 117 -22.60 -32.60 2.48
C ILE A 117 -23.58 -33.72 2.18
N PRO A 118 -23.37 -34.91 2.76
CA PRO A 118 -24.31 -36.03 2.67
C PRO A 118 -25.60 -35.76 3.41
#